data_42e1804f621250031f8ead84356a87a2
#
_entry.id   42e1804f621250031f8ead84356a87a2
#
_cell.length_a   1.000
_cell.length_b   1.000
_cell.length_c   1.000
_cell.angle_alpha   90.00
_cell.angle_beta   90.00
_cell.angle_gamma   90.00
#
_symmetry.space_group_name_H-M   'P 1'
#
loop_
_entity.id
_entity.type
_entity.pdbx_description
1 polymer ?
#
loop_
_entity_poly.entity_id
_entity_poly.type
_entity_poly.pdbx_seq_one_letter_code
_entity_poly.pdbx_strand_id
1 'polypeptide(L)'
;DTDVYEVFIDTDGETYTVENKAGVGFINEAMRGNLKIVKTSSDGNVKGFTFRITGPNGYDETFTTDDKGEILIENLRIGEYHISEVADNASASYVLPVDKDATVVLGGTTVVEMHNTLRETPKTGDESKLGLWLALAGASAAGIIATAVIGFRKKKKEND
;
A
#
# COMPACT_ATOMS: atom_id res chain seq x y z
N ASP A 1 56.56 -14.68 19.89
CA ASP A 1 56.45 -13.45 19.11
C ASP A 1 54.99 -13.01 19.18
N THR A 2 54.68 -12.03 20.03
CA THR A 2 53.34 -11.49 20.23
C THR A 2 53.23 -10.23 19.38
N ASP A 3 53.16 -10.42 18.06
CA ASP A 3 52.81 -9.32 17.19
C ASP A 3 51.32 -8.99 17.37
N VAL A 4 51.06 -7.89 18.05
CA VAL A 4 49.69 -7.35 18.19
C VAL A 4 49.35 -6.63 16.87
N TYR A 5 48.42 -7.17 16.13
CA TYR A 5 47.89 -6.53 14.92
C TYR A 5 46.68 -5.70 15.30
N GLU A 6 46.70 -4.42 14.99
CA GLU A 6 45.55 -3.54 15.09
C GLU A 6 44.67 -3.73 13.87
N VAL A 7 43.50 -4.36 14.05
CA VAL A 7 42.55 -4.56 12.97
C VAL A 7 41.51 -3.45 13.08
N PHE A 8 41.51 -2.51 12.15
CA PHE A 8 40.41 -1.56 11.98
C PHE A 8 39.26 -2.27 11.28
N ILE A 9 38.19 -2.51 12.01
CA ILE A 9 36.92 -2.97 11.42
C ILE A 9 36.16 -1.71 11.03
N ASP A 10 36.01 -1.48 9.74
CA ASP A 10 35.15 -0.43 9.26
C ASP A 10 33.68 -0.83 9.54
N THR A 11 32.89 0.12 10.06
CA THR A 11 31.51 -0.12 10.47
C THR A 11 30.53 -0.25 9.29
N ASP A 12 31.01 -0.06 8.06
CA ASP A 12 30.18 -0.22 6.86
C ASP A 12 30.02 -1.69 6.40
N GLY A 13 30.71 -2.62 7.05
CA GLY A 13 30.58 -4.07 6.83
C GLY A 13 31.22 -4.56 5.54
N GLU A 14 32.20 -3.86 4.97
CA GLU A 14 32.97 -4.39 3.85
C GLU A 14 33.89 -5.53 4.29
N THR A 15 34.22 -6.42 3.36
CA THR A 15 35.13 -7.53 3.59
C THR A 15 36.57 -7.04 3.45
N TYR A 16 37.36 -7.12 4.51
CA TYR A 16 38.77 -6.82 4.49
C TYR A 16 39.59 -8.10 4.62
N THR A 17 40.54 -8.27 3.74
CA THR A 17 41.55 -9.31 3.89
C THR A 17 42.80 -8.69 4.49
N VAL A 18 43.16 -9.12 5.69
CA VAL A 18 44.43 -8.70 6.32
C VAL A 18 45.44 -9.81 6.15
N GLU A 19 46.42 -9.60 5.28
CA GLU A 19 47.56 -10.52 5.14
C GLU A 19 48.61 -10.17 6.19
N ASN A 20 48.97 -11.14 7.04
CA ASN A 20 50.10 -10.98 7.93
C ASN A 20 51.40 -11.39 7.23
N LYS A 21 52.56 -11.01 7.80
CA LYS A 21 53.88 -11.36 7.31
C LYS A 21 54.15 -12.87 7.24
N ALA A 22 53.31 -13.69 7.85
CA ALA A 22 53.42 -15.15 7.88
C ALA A 22 52.46 -15.85 6.92
N GLY A 23 51.73 -15.09 6.06
CA GLY A 23 50.80 -15.65 5.07
C GLY A 23 49.50 -16.22 5.65
N VAL A 24 49.16 -15.86 6.89
CA VAL A 24 47.86 -16.20 7.46
C VAL A 24 46.92 -15.02 7.25
N GLY A 25 46.01 -15.15 6.31
CA GLY A 25 45.00 -14.14 6.05
C GLY A 25 43.83 -14.22 7.04
N PHE A 26 43.34 -13.06 7.47
CA PHE A 26 42.05 -12.96 8.16
C PHE A 26 40.99 -12.57 7.11
N ILE A 27 39.98 -13.40 6.96
CA ILE A 27 38.85 -13.10 6.08
C ILE A 27 37.72 -12.59 6.98
N ASN A 28 37.37 -11.32 6.84
CA ASN A 28 36.15 -10.78 7.44
C ASN A 28 35.00 -10.93 6.46
N GLU A 29 34.00 -11.71 6.85
CA GLU A 29 32.75 -11.78 6.09
C GLU A 29 31.86 -10.61 6.46
N ALA A 30 31.21 -10.00 5.47
CA ALA A 30 30.24 -8.95 5.70
C ALA A 30 29.09 -9.52 6.55
N MET A 31 28.74 -8.82 7.62
CA MET A 31 27.60 -9.19 8.46
C MET A 31 26.30 -9.01 7.68
N ARG A 32 25.54 -10.09 7.53
CA ARG A 32 24.36 -10.17 6.70
C ARG A 32 23.16 -10.71 7.45
N GLY A 33 21.97 -10.27 6.99
CA GLY A 33 20.68 -10.77 7.45
C GLY A 33 19.65 -10.68 6.34
N ASN A 34 18.39 -10.87 6.69
CA ASN A 34 17.27 -10.84 5.73
C ASN A 34 16.21 -9.84 6.17
N LEU A 35 15.47 -9.31 5.19
CA LEU A 35 14.29 -8.48 5.40
C LEU A 35 13.10 -9.15 4.72
N LYS A 36 12.00 -9.34 5.45
CA LYS A 36 10.74 -9.84 4.93
C LYS A 36 9.65 -8.78 5.09
N ILE A 37 9.00 -8.42 4.00
CA ILE A 37 7.80 -7.57 4.03
C ILE A 37 6.57 -8.47 3.90
N VAL A 38 5.57 -8.23 4.76
CA VAL A 38 4.29 -8.91 4.73
C VAL A 38 3.21 -7.86 4.48
N LYS A 39 2.58 -7.94 3.31
CA LYS A 39 1.52 -7.06 2.88
C LYS A 39 0.16 -7.60 3.29
N THR A 40 -0.67 -6.72 3.85
CA THR A 40 -2.09 -6.97 4.11
C THR A 40 -2.94 -5.83 3.55
N SER A 41 -4.23 -6.06 3.34
CA SER A 41 -5.19 -5.04 2.94
C SER A 41 -6.56 -5.29 3.53
N SER A 42 -7.40 -4.27 3.56
CA SER A 42 -8.76 -4.35 4.10
C SER A 42 -9.71 -5.22 3.26
N ASP A 43 -9.39 -5.45 1.98
CA ASP A 43 -10.16 -6.28 1.04
C ASP A 43 -9.51 -7.65 0.74
N GLY A 44 -8.36 -7.93 1.37
CA GLY A 44 -7.61 -9.17 1.19
C GLY A 44 -6.72 -9.23 -0.06
N ASN A 45 -6.70 -8.21 -0.91
CA ASN A 45 -5.78 -8.17 -2.04
C ASN A 45 -4.37 -7.82 -1.55
N VAL A 46 -3.39 -8.68 -1.81
CA VAL A 46 -2.02 -8.55 -1.30
C VAL A 46 -0.95 -8.63 -2.39
N LYS A 47 -1.34 -9.02 -3.62
CA LYS A 47 -0.43 -9.23 -4.74
C LYS A 47 -0.19 -7.94 -5.53
N GLY A 48 1.04 -7.76 -6.00
CA GLY A 48 1.39 -6.75 -7.00
C GLY A 48 1.67 -5.36 -6.44
N PHE A 49 1.74 -5.20 -5.11
CA PHE A 49 2.12 -3.93 -4.48
C PHE A 49 3.63 -3.75 -4.52
N THR A 50 4.07 -2.59 -4.95
CA THR A 50 5.50 -2.27 -5.12
C THR A 50 6.03 -1.49 -3.93
N PHE A 51 7.18 -1.91 -3.42
CA PHE A 51 7.88 -1.26 -2.31
C PHE A 51 9.27 -0.84 -2.74
N ARG A 52 9.66 0.38 -2.40
CA ARG A 52 11.04 0.87 -2.49
C ARG A 52 11.70 0.69 -1.14
N ILE A 53 12.88 0.09 -1.14
CA ILE A 53 13.67 -0.16 0.05
C ILE A 53 15.01 0.53 -0.12
N THR A 54 15.32 1.45 0.80
CA THR A 54 16.62 2.11 0.85
C THR A 54 17.36 1.73 2.13
N GLY A 55 18.69 1.75 2.11
CA GLY A 55 19.47 1.30 3.26
C GLY A 55 20.95 1.62 3.17
N PRO A 56 21.79 0.91 3.95
CA PRO A 56 23.21 1.16 4.05
C PRO A 56 23.94 1.13 2.70
N ASN A 57 24.98 1.95 2.57
CA ASN A 57 25.86 2.05 1.40
C ASN A 57 25.14 2.37 0.09
N GLY A 58 24.06 3.17 0.17
CA GLY A 58 23.30 3.59 -1.00
C GLY A 58 22.44 2.48 -1.60
N TYR A 59 22.08 1.45 -0.79
CA TYR A 59 21.10 0.45 -1.22
C TYR A 59 19.77 1.14 -1.56
N ASP A 60 19.25 0.92 -2.75
CA ASP A 60 18.02 1.51 -3.25
C ASP A 60 17.42 0.61 -4.34
N GLU A 61 16.48 -0.23 -3.95
CA GLU A 61 15.87 -1.24 -4.81
C GLU A 61 14.35 -1.26 -4.65
N THR A 62 13.66 -1.75 -5.68
CA THR A 62 12.21 -1.92 -5.66
C THR A 62 11.82 -3.38 -5.84
N PHE A 63 10.82 -3.81 -5.07
CA PHE A 63 10.30 -5.17 -5.08
C PHE A 63 8.78 -5.15 -5.12
N THR A 64 8.21 -6.21 -5.69
CA THR A 64 6.75 -6.35 -5.80
C THR A 64 6.29 -7.59 -5.04
N THR A 65 5.19 -7.49 -4.31
CA THR A 65 4.63 -8.58 -3.52
C THR A 65 4.13 -9.74 -4.41
N ASP A 66 4.37 -10.96 -3.96
CA ASP A 66 3.90 -12.19 -4.58
C ASP A 66 2.41 -12.48 -4.31
N ASP A 67 1.95 -13.69 -4.68
CA ASP A 67 0.57 -14.13 -4.46
C ASP A 67 0.16 -14.23 -2.98
N LYS A 68 1.14 -14.33 -2.09
CA LYS A 68 0.95 -14.38 -0.63
C LYS A 68 1.06 -13.00 0.03
N GLY A 69 1.40 -11.97 -0.75
CA GLY A 69 1.69 -10.64 -0.23
C GLY A 69 3.06 -10.52 0.41
N GLU A 70 4.02 -11.37 0.03
CA GLU A 70 5.33 -11.41 0.64
C GLU A 70 6.42 -10.90 -0.30
N ILE A 71 7.42 -10.24 0.29
CA ILE A 71 8.71 -9.95 -0.31
C ILE A 71 9.77 -10.47 0.67
N LEU A 72 10.67 -11.34 0.20
CA LEU A 72 11.81 -11.78 0.98
C LEU A 72 13.09 -11.31 0.29
N ILE A 73 13.89 -10.51 1.00
CA ILE A 73 15.17 -10.01 0.53
C ILE A 73 16.25 -10.63 1.42
N GLU A 74 17.05 -11.48 0.82
CA GLU A 74 18.09 -12.21 1.52
C GLU A 74 19.45 -11.53 1.36
N ASN A 75 20.35 -11.86 2.29
CA ASN A 75 21.76 -11.46 2.23
C ASN A 75 21.97 -9.95 2.20
N LEU A 76 21.11 -9.19 2.88
CA LEU A 76 21.27 -7.77 3.10
C LEU A 76 22.36 -7.47 4.12
N ARG A 77 23.07 -6.35 4.00
CA ARG A 77 23.94 -5.83 5.06
C ARG A 77 23.12 -5.56 6.32
N ILE A 78 23.72 -5.74 7.48
CA ILE A 78 23.08 -5.29 8.73
C ILE A 78 23.00 -3.77 8.75
N GLY A 79 21.94 -3.25 9.36
CA GLY A 79 21.71 -1.81 9.49
C GLY A 79 20.26 -1.43 9.33
N GLU A 80 20.01 -0.14 9.29
CA GLU A 80 18.67 0.43 9.18
C GLU A 80 18.24 0.54 7.72
N TYR A 81 17.03 0.08 7.43
CA TYR A 81 16.40 0.16 6.12
C TYR A 81 15.09 0.92 6.21
N HIS A 82 14.85 1.77 5.23
CA HIS A 82 13.60 2.52 5.07
C HIS A 82 12.75 1.86 4.00
N ILE A 83 11.50 1.55 4.32
CA ILE A 83 10.54 0.85 3.46
C ILE A 83 9.36 1.78 3.17
N SER A 84 9.14 2.09 1.90
CA SER A 84 8.03 2.90 1.44
C SER A 84 7.24 2.19 0.33
N GLU A 85 5.92 2.31 0.35
CA GLU A 85 5.09 1.79 -0.73
C GLU A 85 5.02 2.78 -1.89
N VAL A 86 5.27 2.30 -3.10
CA VAL A 86 5.22 3.11 -4.32
C VAL A 86 3.76 3.28 -4.77
N ALA A 87 3.36 4.53 -5.03
CA ALA A 87 2.06 4.81 -5.62
C ALA A 87 2.04 4.38 -7.09
N ASP A 88 1.36 3.29 -7.38
CA ASP A 88 1.22 2.71 -8.71
C ASP A 88 -0.22 2.25 -9.00
N ASN A 89 -0.43 1.53 -10.08
CA ASN A 89 -1.76 1.05 -10.47
C ASN A 89 -2.35 0.06 -9.44
N ALA A 90 -1.53 -0.75 -8.76
CA ALA A 90 -2.00 -1.73 -7.79
C ALA A 90 -2.47 -1.04 -6.51
N SER A 91 -1.79 0.05 -6.12
CA SER A 91 -2.11 0.82 -4.91
C SER A 91 -3.12 1.95 -5.13
N ALA A 92 -3.52 2.24 -6.38
CA ALA A 92 -4.34 3.41 -6.74
C ALA A 92 -5.66 3.53 -5.98
N SER A 93 -6.29 2.40 -5.63
CA SER A 93 -7.56 2.35 -4.90
C SER A 93 -7.40 2.38 -3.37
N TYR A 94 -6.17 2.44 -2.86
CA TYR A 94 -5.88 2.35 -1.44
C TYR A 94 -5.33 3.65 -0.86
N VAL A 95 -5.49 3.79 0.45
CA VAL A 95 -4.70 4.71 1.25
C VAL A 95 -3.38 4.02 1.54
N LEU A 96 -2.28 4.64 1.10
CA LEU A 96 -0.94 4.09 1.32
C LEU A 96 -0.63 4.08 2.83
N PRO A 97 0.08 3.06 3.31
CA PRO A 97 0.55 3.02 4.69
C PRO A 97 1.62 4.08 4.93
N VAL A 98 1.86 4.38 6.20
CA VAL A 98 3.03 5.17 6.59
C VAL A 98 4.28 4.34 6.35
N ASP A 99 5.32 4.99 5.85
CA ASP A 99 6.64 4.39 5.67
C ASP A 99 7.19 3.84 6.99
N LYS A 100 7.98 2.79 6.92
CA LYS A 100 8.56 2.12 8.09
C LYS A 100 10.06 1.98 7.99
N ASP A 101 10.71 2.12 9.13
CA ASP A 101 12.12 1.80 9.30
C ASP A 101 12.25 0.43 9.97
N ALA A 102 13.28 -0.33 9.59
CA ALA A 102 13.54 -1.65 10.12
C ALA A 102 15.04 -1.92 10.17
N THR A 103 15.51 -2.52 11.26
CA THR A 103 16.91 -2.88 11.42
C THR A 103 17.12 -4.34 11.04
N VAL A 104 17.92 -4.58 10.00
CA VAL A 104 18.38 -5.92 9.63
C VAL A 104 19.49 -6.34 10.58
N VAL A 105 19.34 -7.52 11.19
CA VAL A 105 20.27 -8.07 12.19
C VAL A 105 21.01 -9.28 11.64
N LEU A 106 22.20 -9.54 12.19
CA LEU A 106 23.07 -10.63 11.76
C LEU A 106 22.36 -11.99 11.83
N GLY A 107 22.35 -12.70 10.70
CA GLY A 107 21.82 -14.06 10.59
C GLY A 107 20.32 -14.19 10.81
N GLY A 108 19.63 -13.08 11.08
CA GLY A 108 18.20 -13.05 11.34
C GLY A 108 17.38 -12.63 10.13
N THR A 109 16.05 -12.80 10.22
CA THR A 109 15.08 -12.22 9.30
C THR A 109 14.24 -11.19 10.05
N THR A 110 14.38 -9.93 9.68
CA THR A 110 13.53 -8.84 10.19
C THR A 110 12.24 -8.80 9.40
N VAL A 111 11.08 -8.81 10.08
CA VAL A 111 9.77 -8.81 9.44
C VAL A 111 9.11 -7.45 9.60
N VAL A 112 8.60 -6.90 8.48
CA VAL A 112 7.86 -5.63 8.44
C VAL A 112 6.48 -5.88 7.84
N GLU A 113 5.43 -5.53 8.59
CA GLU A 113 4.06 -5.62 8.14
C GLU A 113 3.60 -4.28 7.56
N MET A 114 3.00 -4.29 6.36
CA MET A 114 2.47 -3.12 5.67
C MET A 114 1.00 -3.35 5.34
N HIS A 115 0.12 -2.43 5.79
CA HIS A 115 -1.33 -2.58 5.63
C HIS A 115 -1.92 -1.46 4.79
N ASN A 116 -2.69 -1.80 3.74
CA ASN A 116 -3.44 -0.84 2.95
C ASN A 116 -4.94 -0.88 3.31
N THR A 117 -5.52 0.30 3.42
CA THR A 117 -6.96 0.44 3.57
C THR A 117 -7.56 0.88 2.23
N LEU A 118 -8.54 0.13 1.74
CA LEU A 118 -9.28 0.51 0.53
C LEU A 118 -9.93 1.88 0.76
N ARG A 119 -9.82 2.78 -0.22
CA ARG A 119 -10.49 4.08 -0.15
C ARG A 119 -11.99 3.86 -0.24
N GLU A 120 -12.72 4.42 0.70
CA GLU A 120 -14.17 4.48 0.58
C GLU A 120 -14.52 5.36 -0.64
N THR A 121 -15.16 4.76 -1.63
CA THR A 121 -15.81 5.56 -2.65
C THR A 121 -16.97 6.29 -1.97
N PRO A 122 -17.04 7.63 -2.07
CA PRO A 122 -18.23 8.33 -1.60
C PRO A 122 -19.45 7.64 -2.21
N LYS A 123 -20.41 7.23 -1.39
CA LYS A 123 -21.72 6.81 -1.89
C LYS A 123 -22.36 8.00 -2.59
N THR A 124 -22.02 8.22 -3.85
CA THR A 124 -22.75 9.14 -4.73
C THR A 124 -24.06 8.51 -5.21
N GLY A 125 -24.56 7.53 -4.49
CA GLY A 125 -25.92 7.05 -4.61
C GLY A 125 -26.82 8.13 -4.05
N ASP A 126 -27.44 8.90 -4.93
CA ASP A 126 -28.63 9.65 -4.59
C ASP A 126 -29.67 8.62 -4.08
N GLU A 127 -29.77 8.46 -2.76
CA GLU A 127 -30.92 7.85 -2.10
C GLU A 127 -32.12 8.81 -2.21
N SER A 128 -32.09 9.76 -3.16
CA SER A 128 -33.28 10.51 -3.52
C SER A 128 -34.30 9.46 -3.87
N LYS A 129 -35.34 9.47 -3.08
CA LYS A 129 -36.51 8.61 -3.15
C LYS A 129 -37.15 8.77 -4.54
N LEU A 130 -36.48 8.22 -5.58
CA LEU A 130 -36.96 8.27 -6.96
C LEU A 130 -38.43 7.86 -7.04
N GLY A 131 -38.83 6.89 -6.21
CA GLY A 131 -40.21 6.52 -6.04
C GLY A 131 -41.11 7.65 -5.49
N LEU A 132 -40.58 8.50 -4.61
CA LEU A 132 -41.32 9.65 -4.09
C LEU A 132 -41.48 10.74 -5.16
N TRP A 133 -40.44 11.01 -5.94
CA TRP A 133 -40.51 11.97 -7.05
C TRP A 133 -41.42 11.48 -8.16
N LEU A 134 -41.41 10.20 -8.48
CA LEU A 134 -42.32 9.58 -9.43
C LEU A 134 -43.78 9.62 -8.94
N ALA A 135 -44.01 9.38 -7.65
CA ALA A 135 -45.34 9.49 -7.05
C ALA A 135 -45.87 10.93 -7.05
N LEU A 136 -45.01 11.92 -6.78
CA LEU A 136 -45.36 13.35 -6.87
C LEU A 136 -45.64 13.78 -8.32
N ALA A 137 -44.86 13.34 -9.27
CA ALA A 137 -45.10 13.60 -10.72
C ALA A 137 -46.42 12.98 -11.18
N GLY A 138 -46.70 11.75 -10.74
CA GLY A 138 -47.98 11.08 -11.06
C GLY A 138 -49.20 11.79 -10.46
N ALA A 139 -49.09 12.27 -9.21
CA ALA A 139 -50.14 13.02 -8.54
C ALA A 139 -50.44 14.36 -9.22
N SER A 140 -49.40 15.08 -9.69
CA SER A 140 -49.60 16.35 -10.43
C SER A 140 -50.22 16.15 -11.80
N ALA A 141 -49.90 15.09 -12.52
CA ALA A 141 -50.52 14.74 -13.78
C ALA A 141 -52.01 14.38 -13.64
N ALA A 142 -52.36 13.61 -12.60
CA ALA A 142 -53.77 13.29 -12.28
C ALA A 142 -54.58 14.53 -11.91
N GLY A 143 -53.96 15.48 -11.19
CA GLY A 143 -54.61 16.77 -10.84
C GLY A 143 -54.95 17.62 -12.06
N ILE A 144 -54.06 17.67 -13.05
CA ILE A 144 -54.26 18.41 -14.32
C ILE A 144 -55.43 17.79 -15.14
N ILE A 145 -55.47 16.44 -15.20
CA ILE A 145 -56.55 15.74 -15.93
C ILE A 145 -57.91 15.98 -15.25
N ALA A 146 -57.98 15.93 -13.89
CA ALA A 146 -59.20 16.17 -13.17
C ALA A 146 -59.75 17.60 -13.36
N THR A 147 -58.90 18.62 -13.36
CA THR A 147 -59.29 20.01 -13.59
C THR A 147 -59.76 20.24 -15.02
N ALA A 148 -59.10 19.61 -16.01
CA ALA A 148 -59.55 19.69 -17.41
C ALA A 148 -60.92 19.07 -17.63
N VAL A 149 -61.21 17.89 -17.06
CA VAL A 149 -62.50 17.21 -17.17
C VAL A 149 -63.63 18.01 -16.49
N ILE A 150 -63.41 18.63 -15.35
CA ILE A 150 -64.36 19.51 -14.68
C ILE A 150 -64.62 20.76 -15.50
N GLY A 151 -63.55 21.36 -16.08
CA GLY A 151 -63.73 22.54 -16.94
C GLY A 151 -64.54 22.26 -18.20
N PHE A 152 -64.36 21.13 -18.86
CA PHE A 152 -65.16 20.72 -20.03
C PHE A 152 -66.62 20.41 -19.67
N ARG A 153 -66.90 19.84 -18.52
CA ARG A 153 -68.27 19.56 -18.05
C ARG A 153 -69.05 20.84 -17.70
N LYS A 154 -68.40 21.86 -17.14
CA LYS A 154 -68.98 23.14 -16.85
C LYS A 154 -69.41 23.90 -18.15
N LYS A 155 -68.53 23.90 -19.15
CA LYS A 155 -68.76 24.57 -20.45
C LYS A 155 -69.91 23.93 -21.25
N LYS A 156 -70.17 22.62 -21.09
CA LYS A 156 -71.28 21.91 -21.74
C LYS A 156 -72.62 22.21 -21.08
N LYS A 157 -72.65 22.57 -19.80
CA LYS A 157 -73.88 22.92 -19.05
C LYS A 157 -74.33 24.37 -19.26
N GLU A 158 -73.49 25.25 -19.78
CA GLU A 158 -73.83 26.64 -20.09
C GLU A 158 -74.37 26.83 -21.56
N ASN A 159 -74.24 25.80 -22.39
CA ASN A 159 -74.67 25.85 -23.81
C ASN A 159 -75.93 25.01 -24.10
N ASP A 160 -76.60 24.42 -23.10
CA ASP A 160 -77.94 23.80 -23.18
C ASP A 160 -78.95 24.69 -22.43
#